data_c3e7e4541b12fb0087911f7efd166725
#
_entry.id   c3e7e4541b12fb0087911f7efd166725
#
_cell.length_a   1.000
_cell.length_b   1.000
_cell.length_c   1.000
_cell.angle_alpha   90.00
_cell.angle_beta   90.00
_cell.angle_gamma   90.00
#
_symmetry.space_group_name_H-M   'P 1'
#
loop_
_entity.id
_entity.type
_entity.pdbx_description
1 polymer ?
#
loop_
_entity_poly.entity_id
_entity_poly.type
_entity_poly.pdbx_seq_one_letter_code
_entity_poly.pdbx_strand_id
1 'polypeptide(L)'
;MPGSNLLQRLLIIIAAVLIVVLVAGVALAAVLVRRPLPDHGGSTTLEILSSEVEVLRDEQGVPHIYADTDTDLFRAQGYVHAQDRFFEMDYRRHVTAGRVSELVGANEAAEAADSVIRTLGWRRVAEQEWDLLDAESQALFEAYAEGVNAYLDQREASQLGMEYTVLGLVTELSDIQPWTPIDSLAWLKAMAWDLAGNFDQELGRATAAGALGGDVERVAELYPTYPEEQNLPILPPPDADSDSEASVEEASWHLDAATDAVESAYAALNASPRLLGDGEGLGSNSFVVSGEHTASGEPLLANDPHLGISAPGIWHQVGLHCREVTTLCTFDVAGFDFAGLPGVIIGRNAELAWGLTNMGADVIDFFLERVYDDGTYLRGEDRVPLTRRTETISVNGGDDIALS
;
A
#
# COMPACT_ATOMS: atom_id res chain seq x y z
N MET A 1 15.81 -6.38 -70.99
CA MET A 1 15.32 -5.77 -69.68
C MET A 1 16.00 -6.41 -68.54
N PRO A 2 17.20 -5.99 -68.06
CA PRO A 2 17.87 -6.61 -66.88
C PRO A 2 17.53 -5.98 -65.52
N GLY A 3 16.71 -4.92 -65.46
CA GLY A 3 16.47 -4.21 -64.21
C GLY A 3 15.42 -4.83 -63.25
N SER A 4 14.50 -5.66 -63.76
CA SER A 4 13.43 -6.27 -62.93
C SER A 4 13.94 -7.33 -61.96
N ASN A 5 14.97 -8.06 -62.34
CA ASN A 5 15.55 -9.12 -61.49
C ASN A 5 16.36 -8.58 -60.29
N LEU A 6 16.97 -7.40 -60.41
CA LEU A 6 17.74 -6.81 -59.33
C LEU A 6 16.80 -6.24 -58.23
N LEU A 7 15.77 -5.51 -58.63
CA LEU A 7 14.75 -4.96 -57.74
C LEU A 7 14.00 -6.09 -57.01
N GLN A 8 13.61 -7.16 -57.74
CA GLN A 8 12.94 -8.30 -57.14
C GLN A 8 13.84 -9.03 -56.12
N ARG A 9 15.11 -9.24 -56.41
CA ARG A 9 16.08 -9.82 -55.47
C ARG A 9 16.28 -8.93 -54.26
N LEU A 10 16.36 -7.60 -54.45
CA LEU A 10 16.47 -6.65 -53.31
C LEU A 10 15.25 -6.70 -52.45
N LEU A 11 14.03 -6.74 -52.99
CA LEU A 11 12.79 -6.86 -52.24
C LEU A 11 12.70 -8.17 -51.49
N ILE A 12 13.16 -9.29 -52.08
CA ILE A 12 13.20 -10.59 -51.39
C ILE A 12 14.19 -10.56 -50.20
N ILE A 13 15.37 -9.96 -50.39
CA ILE A 13 16.35 -9.79 -49.31
C ILE A 13 15.79 -8.93 -48.19
N ILE A 14 15.17 -7.80 -48.52
CA ILE A 14 14.54 -6.91 -47.53
C ILE A 14 13.44 -7.66 -46.79
N ALA A 15 12.56 -8.38 -47.48
CA ALA A 15 11.51 -9.18 -46.87
C ALA A 15 12.08 -10.26 -45.95
N ALA A 16 13.13 -10.97 -46.40
CA ALA A 16 13.81 -11.97 -45.58
C ALA A 16 14.44 -11.37 -44.31
N VAL A 17 15.11 -10.22 -44.40
CA VAL A 17 15.66 -9.50 -43.25
C VAL A 17 14.56 -9.07 -42.31
N LEU A 18 13.44 -8.51 -42.78
CA LEU A 18 12.31 -8.12 -41.98
C LEU A 18 11.68 -9.32 -41.23
N ILE A 19 11.55 -10.46 -41.90
CA ILE A 19 11.06 -11.68 -41.29
C ILE A 19 12.02 -12.14 -40.18
N VAL A 20 13.32 -12.14 -40.40
CA VAL A 20 14.32 -12.50 -39.41
C VAL A 20 14.25 -11.57 -38.19
N VAL A 21 14.17 -10.26 -38.41
CA VAL A 21 14.03 -9.26 -37.34
C VAL A 21 12.72 -9.47 -36.56
N LEU A 22 11.63 -9.72 -37.27
CA LEU A 22 10.34 -10.01 -36.62
C LEU A 22 10.39 -11.27 -35.76
N VAL A 23 10.93 -12.38 -36.32
CA VAL A 23 11.08 -13.66 -35.59
C VAL A 23 12.00 -13.48 -34.36
N ALA A 24 13.13 -12.77 -34.54
CA ALA A 24 14.03 -12.47 -33.42
C ALA A 24 13.36 -11.59 -32.35
N GLY A 25 12.57 -10.60 -32.76
CA GLY A 25 11.80 -9.75 -31.87
C GLY A 25 10.74 -10.53 -31.10
N VAL A 26 10.00 -11.40 -31.77
CA VAL A 26 8.99 -12.27 -31.12
C VAL A 26 9.66 -13.26 -30.17
N ALA A 27 10.79 -13.86 -30.55
CA ALA A 27 11.53 -14.79 -29.70
C ALA A 27 12.07 -14.07 -28.43
N LEU A 28 12.63 -12.86 -28.62
CA LEU A 28 13.10 -12.04 -27.49
C LEU A 28 11.93 -11.67 -26.57
N ALA A 29 10.82 -11.18 -27.11
CA ALA A 29 9.64 -10.86 -26.32
C ALA A 29 9.10 -12.08 -25.56
N ALA A 30 9.08 -13.26 -26.20
CA ALA A 30 8.67 -14.49 -25.55
C ALA A 30 9.60 -14.88 -24.38
N VAL A 31 10.92 -14.69 -24.53
CA VAL A 31 11.88 -14.93 -23.44
C VAL A 31 11.68 -13.93 -22.30
N LEU A 32 11.55 -12.64 -22.59
CA LEU A 32 11.37 -11.59 -21.59
C LEU A 32 10.08 -11.78 -20.78
N VAL A 33 8.99 -12.17 -21.44
CA VAL A 33 7.69 -12.43 -20.77
C VAL A 33 7.71 -13.72 -19.96
N ARG A 34 8.42 -14.76 -20.43
CA ARG A 34 8.46 -16.06 -19.74
C ARG A 34 9.46 -16.11 -18.58
N ARG A 35 10.51 -15.30 -18.62
CA ARG A 35 11.57 -15.33 -17.61
C ARG A 35 11.08 -15.05 -16.18
N PRO A 36 10.19 -14.06 -15.94
CA PRO A 36 9.68 -13.76 -14.61
C PRO A 36 8.48 -14.64 -14.19
N LEU A 37 7.96 -15.50 -15.08
CA LEU A 37 6.84 -16.36 -14.69
C LEU A 37 7.32 -17.38 -13.66
N PRO A 38 6.67 -17.46 -12.49
CA PRO A 38 7.02 -18.43 -11.47
C PRO A 38 6.70 -19.87 -11.94
N ASP A 39 7.49 -20.81 -11.48
CA ASP A 39 7.15 -22.23 -11.58
C ASP A 39 6.43 -22.64 -10.30
N HIS A 40 5.16 -23.02 -10.45
CA HIS A 40 4.30 -23.43 -9.34
C HIS A 40 4.34 -24.97 -9.11
N GLY A 41 5.09 -25.70 -9.91
CA GLY A 41 5.18 -27.17 -9.81
C GLY A 41 6.48 -27.65 -9.16
N GLY A 42 6.45 -28.91 -8.69
CA GLY A 42 7.65 -29.57 -8.16
C GLY A 42 7.88 -29.37 -6.67
N SER A 43 9.11 -29.54 -6.23
CA SER A 43 9.54 -29.37 -4.83
C SER A 43 10.86 -28.61 -4.76
N THR A 44 11.01 -27.81 -3.72
CA THR A 44 12.26 -27.11 -3.39
C THR A 44 12.62 -27.35 -1.94
N THR A 45 13.91 -27.34 -1.63
CA THR A 45 14.39 -27.44 -0.25
C THR A 45 14.72 -26.05 0.25
N LEU A 46 14.08 -25.68 1.35
CA LEU A 46 14.32 -24.42 2.07
C LEU A 46 14.83 -24.76 3.46
N GLU A 47 16.07 -24.37 3.78
CA GLU A 47 16.69 -24.65 5.08
C GLU A 47 16.01 -23.93 6.26
N ILE A 48 15.19 -22.91 5.96
CA ILE A 48 14.44 -22.16 6.96
C ILE A 48 13.22 -22.93 7.52
N LEU A 49 12.72 -23.96 6.82
CA LEU A 49 11.57 -24.74 7.25
C LEU A 49 11.95 -25.80 8.27
N SER A 50 11.15 -25.97 9.31
CA SER A 50 11.34 -27.01 10.33
C SER A 50 10.73 -28.35 9.91
N SER A 51 9.73 -28.34 9.04
CA SER A 51 9.06 -29.51 8.48
C SER A 51 8.62 -29.27 7.03
N GLU A 52 8.09 -30.31 6.39
CA GLU A 52 7.54 -30.23 5.04
C GLU A 52 6.31 -29.32 5.02
N VAL A 53 6.31 -28.35 4.09
CA VAL A 53 5.15 -27.52 3.78
C VAL A 53 4.64 -27.85 2.40
N GLU A 54 3.34 -28.00 2.25
CA GLU A 54 2.67 -28.25 0.98
C GLU A 54 1.88 -27.02 0.55
N VAL A 55 2.04 -26.62 -0.73
CA VAL A 55 1.27 -25.54 -1.34
C VAL A 55 0.46 -26.12 -2.49
N LEU A 56 -0.84 -26.19 -2.31
CA LEU A 56 -1.79 -26.62 -3.33
C LEU A 56 -2.45 -25.40 -3.96
N ARG A 57 -2.47 -25.36 -5.29
CA ARG A 57 -3.20 -24.32 -6.01
C ARG A 57 -4.47 -24.90 -6.61
N ASP A 58 -5.59 -24.25 -6.36
CA ASP A 58 -6.88 -24.64 -6.94
C ASP A 58 -6.97 -24.31 -8.45
N GLU A 59 -8.13 -24.55 -9.05
CA GLU A 59 -8.36 -24.28 -10.48
C GLU A 59 -8.27 -22.79 -10.84
N GLN A 60 -8.41 -21.89 -9.89
CA GLN A 60 -8.26 -20.45 -10.03
C GLN A 60 -6.84 -19.97 -9.74
N GLY A 61 -5.96 -20.89 -9.30
CA GLY A 61 -4.58 -20.61 -8.93
C GLY A 61 -4.41 -20.10 -7.49
N VAL A 62 -5.47 -20.11 -6.68
CA VAL A 62 -5.43 -19.71 -5.28
C VAL A 62 -4.56 -20.68 -4.48
N PRO A 63 -3.51 -20.20 -3.78
CA PRO A 63 -2.66 -21.04 -2.96
C PRO A 63 -3.33 -21.42 -1.65
N HIS A 64 -3.30 -22.71 -1.32
CA HIS A 64 -3.63 -23.29 -0.03
C HIS A 64 -2.36 -23.87 0.58
N ILE A 65 -1.91 -23.31 1.69
CA ILE A 65 -0.64 -23.62 2.35
C ILE A 65 -0.93 -24.51 3.55
N TYR A 66 -0.28 -25.68 3.61
CA TYR A 66 -0.42 -26.66 4.70
C TYR A 66 0.90 -26.84 5.43
N ALA A 67 0.92 -26.55 6.74
CA ALA A 67 2.10 -26.68 7.59
C ALA A 67 1.78 -27.31 8.94
N ASP A 68 2.82 -27.66 9.71
CA ASP A 68 2.69 -28.24 11.06
C ASP A 68 2.96 -27.24 12.18
N THR A 69 3.47 -26.02 11.83
CA THR A 69 3.72 -24.92 12.77
C THR A 69 3.30 -23.58 12.17
N ASP A 70 2.89 -22.63 13.02
CA ASP A 70 2.56 -21.27 12.59
C ASP A 70 3.77 -20.60 11.92
N THR A 71 4.97 -20.80 12.45
CA THR A 71 6.20 -20.25 11.88
C THR A 71 6.42 -20.72 10.44
N ASP A 72 6.29 -22.01 10.14
CA ASP A 72 6.47 -22.53 8.78
C ASP A 72 5.32 -22.11 7.87
N LEU A 73 4.10 -21.94 8.41
CA LEU A 73 2.95 -21.44 7.68
C LEU A 73 3.19 -20.02 7.17
N PHE A 74 3.70 -19.13 8.03
CA PHE A 74 4.00 -17.75 7.66
C PHE A 74 5.25 -17.62 6.78
N ARG A 75 6.28 -18.47 6.98
CA ARG A 75 7.41 -18.58 6.04
C ARG A 75 6.92 -18.93 4.63
N ALA A 76 6.03 -19.90 4.53
CA ALA A 76 5.49 -20.31 3.24
C ALA A 76 4.59 -19.23 2.63
N GLN A 77 3.79 -18.49 3.44
CA GLN A 77 3.01 -17.37 2.94
C GLN A 77 3.92 -16.28 2.35
N GLY A 78 4.99 -15.91 3.06
CA GLY A 78 5.97 -14.93 2.55
C GLY A 78 6.62 -15.37 1.24
N TYR A 79 7.00 -16.65 1.14
CA TYR A 79 7.55 -17.24 -0.09
C TYR A 79 6.54 -17.16 -1.25
N VAL A 80 5.29 -17.53 -1.01
CA VAL A 80 4.21 -17.51 -2.01
C VAL A 80 3.89 -16.08 -2.45
N HIS A 81 3.83 -15.12 -1.53
CA HIS A 81 3.63 -13.72 -1.88
C HIS A 81 4.75 -13.18 -2.77
N ALA A 82 6.00 -13.49 -2.45
CA ALA A 82 7.13 -13.11 -3.29
C ALA A 82 7.10 -13.81 -4.65
N GLN A 83 6.66 -15.06 -4.69
CA GLN A 83 6.49 -15.81 -5.94
C GLN A 83 5.43 -15.17 -6.85
N ASP A 84 4.32 -14.73 -6.29
CA ASP A 84 3.16 -14.25 -7.04
C ASP A 84 3.20 -12.74 -7.32
N ARG A 85 3.80 -11.93 -6.42
CA ARG A 85 3.57 -10.48 -6.36
C ARG A 85 4.80 -9.64 -5.99
N PHE A 86 6.03 -10.13 -6.14
CA PHE A 86 7.18 -9.44 -5.56
C PHE A 86 7.38 -8.01 -6.07
N PHE A 87 7.21 -7.74 -7.36
CA PHE A 87 7.37 -6.37 -7.85
C PHE A 87 6.37 -5.40 -7.19
N GLU A 88 5.13 -5.83 -7.00
CA GLU A 88 4.11 -5.05 -6.29
C GLU A 88 4.53 -4.77 -4.85
N MET A 89 5.05 -5.79 -4.14
CA MET A 89 5.58 -5.65 -2.78
C MET A 89 6.76 -4.66 -2.75
N ASP A 90 7.69 -4.81 -3.66
CA ASP A 90 8.89 -3.96 -3.75
C ASP A 90 8.56 -2.51 -4.09
N TYR A 91 7.63 -2.28 -5.03
CA TYR A 91 7.13 -0.95 -5.34
C TYR A 91 6.50 -0.29 -4.10
N ARG A 92 5.63 -1.01 -3.38
CA ARG A 92 4.97 -0.51 -2.17
C ARG A 92 5.96 -0.17 -1.07
N ARG A 93 6.99 -0.99 -0.84
CA ARG A 93 8.01 -0.65 0.16
C ARG A 93 8.83 0.58 -0.24
N HIS A 94 9.07 0.79 -1.54
CA HIS A 94 9.72 2.03 -2.02
C HIS A 94 8.82 3.23 -1.78
N VAL A 95 7.53 3.13 -2.10
CA VAL A 95 6.57 4.21 -1.80
C VAL A 95 6.52 4.50 -0.30
N THR A 96 6.30 3.51 0.55
CA THR A 96 6.13 3.69 1.99
C THR A 96 7.38 4.16 2.72
N ALA A 97 8.54 4.00 2.10
CA ALA A 97 9.82 4.50 2.58
C ALA A 97 10.22 5.86 1.99
N GLY A 98 9.47 6.41 1.02
CA GLY A 98 9.85 7.61 0.27
C GLY A 98 11.14 7.40 -0.52
N ARG A 99 11.17 6.34 -1.34
CA ARG A 99 12.34 5.86 -2.09
C ARG A 99 12.01 5.47 -3.55
N VAL A 100 10.89 5.98 -4.08
CA VAL A 100 10.46 5.67 -5.46
C VAL A 100 11.50 6.14 -6.47
N SER A 101 12.17 7.28 -6.21
CA SER A 101 13.23 7.82 -7.06
C SER A 101 14.46 6.89 -7.19
N GLU A 102 14.70 6.02 -6.21
CA GLU A 102 15.73 4.97 -6.31
C GLU A 102 15.36 3.90 -7.35
N LEU A 103 14.07 3.68 -7.56
CA LEU A 103 13.57 2.66 -8.49
C LEU A 103 13.39 3.21 -9.91
N VAL A 104 12.80 4.40 -10.05
CA VAL A 104 12.40 4.95 -11.35
C VAL A 104 13.36 6.01 -11.93
N GLY A 105 14.35 6.46 -11.14
CA GLY A 105 15.29 7.52 -11.54
C GLY A 105 14.73 8.92 -11.33
N ALA A 106 15.42 9.91 -11.91
CA ALA A 106 15.05 11.32 -11.83
C ALA A 106 13.68 11.57 -12.48
N ASN A 107 12.69 11.84 -11.64
CA ASN A 107 11.31 12.10 -12.04
C ASN A 107 10.65 13.03 -11.02
N GLU A 108 10.18 14.20 -11.45
CA GLU A 108 9.60 15.21 -10.56
C GLU A 108 8.44 14.69 -9.71
N ALA A 109 7.60 13.81 -10.23
CA ALA A 109 6.49 13.24 -9.48
C ALA A 109 6.96 12.25 -8.41
N ALA A 110 7.96 11.42 -8.71
CA ALA A 110 8.57 10.50 -7.76
C ALA A 110 9.30 11.26 -6.65
N GLU A 111 10.07 12.29 -6.98
CA GLU A 111 10.79 13.14 -6.03
C GLU A 111 9.84 13.89 -5.09
N ALA A 112 8.72 14.42 -5.61
CA ALA A 112 7.67 15.05 -4.82
C ALA A 112 7.00 14.04 -3.88
N ALA A 113 6.65 12.86 -4.38
CA ALA A 113 6.08 11.77 -3.59
C ALA A 113 7.02 11.34 -2.45
N ASP A 114 8.29 11.08 -2.77
CA ASP A 114 9.30 10.71 -1.78
C ASP A 114 9.46 11.79 -0.68
N SER A 115 9.45 13.06 -1.08
CA SER A 115 9.54 14.20 -0.14
C SER A 115 8.37 14.22 0.84
N VAL A 116 7.15 14.00 0.36
CA VAL A 116 5.94 13.96 1.20
C VAL A 116 5.98 12.76 2.16
N ILE A 117 6.25 11.57 1.65
CA ILE A 117 6.29 10.35 2.47
C ILE A 117 7.39 10.41 3.53
N ARG A 118 8.57 10.99 3.21
CA ARG A 118 9.64 11.25 4.17
C ARG A 118 9.23 12.26 5.24
N THR A 119 8.47 13.27 4.86
CA THR A 119 7.92 14.28 5.80
C THR A 119 6.92 13.62 6.74
N LEU A 120 5.95 12.86 6.24
CA LEU A 120 4.99 12.09 7.03
C LEU A 120 5.68 11.03 7.91
N GLY A 121 6.74 10.42 7.39
CA GLY A 121 7.60 9.50 8.15
C GLY A 121 7.01 8.13 8.39
N TRP A 122 6.24 7.58 7.46
CA TRP A 122 5.58 6.27 7.62
C TRP A 122 6.55 5.16 8.03
N ARG A 123 7.70 5.04 7.36
CA ARG A 123 8.70 4.03 7.74
C ARG A 123 9.24 4.24 9.15
N ARG A 124 9.51 5.47 9.54
CA ARG A 124 9.99 5.80 10.89
C ARG A 124 8.97 5.44 11.97
N VAL A 125 7.69 5.66 11.70
CA VAL A 125 6.61 5.24 12.61
C VAL A 125 6.53 3.71 12.66
N ALA A 126 6.64 3.02 11.52
CA ALA A 126 6.67 1.56 11.48
C ALA A 126 7.85 0.97 12.28
N GLU A 127 9.02 1.61 12.25
CA GLU A 127 10.18 1.24 13.07
C GLU A 127 9.89 1.37 14.57
N GLN A 128 9.16 2.40 14.98
CA GLN A 128 8.76 2.58 16.39
C GLN A 128 7.67 1.58 16.81
N GLU A 129 6.73 1.27 15.91
CA GLU A 129 5.67 0.29 16.17
C GLU A 129 6.20 -1.12 16.31
N TRP A 130 7.29 -1.46 15.62
CA TRP A 130 7.95 -2.75 15.76
C TRP A 130 8.28 -3.07 17.23
N ASP A 131 8.78 -2.10 17.96
CA ASP A 131 9.15 -2.24 19.37
C ASP A 131 7.92 -2.35 20.31
N LEU A 132 6.72 -2.03 19.82
CA LEU A 132 5.46 -2.14 20.57
C LEU A 132 4.76 -3.49 20.39
N LEU A 133 5.14 -4.25 19.35
CA LEU A 133 4.56 -5.57 19.13
C LEU A 133 5.02 -6.55 20.20
N ASP A 134 4.12 -7.47 20.58
CA ASP A 134 4.49 -8.60 21.42
C ASP A 134 5.41 -9.58 20.66
N ALA A 135 6.11 -10.44 21.42
CA ALA A 135 7.10 -11.35 20.86
C ALA A 135 6.49 -12.40 19.89
N GLU A 136 5.23 -12.75 20.05
CA GLU A 136 4.54 -13.70 19.16
C GLU A 136 4.26 -13.05 17.82
N SER A 137 3.71 -11.84 17.83
CA SER A 137 3.51 -11.05 16.62
C SER A 137 4.83 -10.76 15.88
N GLN A 138 5.88 -10.36 16.61
CA GLN A 138 7.21 -10.16 16.01
C GLN A 138 7.71 -11.42 15.32
N ALA A 139 7.59 -12.58 15.97
CA ALA A 139 8.04 -13.85 15.41
C ALA A 139 7.31 -14.22 14.10
N LEU A 140 6.00 -13.91 13.99
CA LEU A 140 5.23 -14.15 12.76
C LEU A 140 5.66 -13.23 11.61
N PHE A 141 5.91 -11.94 11.89
CA PHE A 141 6.44 -11.01 10.89
C PHE A 141 7.86 -11.37 10.43
N GLU A 142 8.71 -11.82 11.35
CA GLU A 142 10.05 -12.32 11.04
C GLU A 142 10.00 -13.57 10.17
N ALA A 143 9.17 -14.54 10.53
CA ALA A 143 8.96 -15.75 9.74
C ALA A 143 8.48 -15.44 8.32
N TYR A 144 7.53 -14.52 8.18
CA TYR A 144 7.06 -14.06 6.88
C TYR A 144 8.21 -13.44 6.06
N ALA A 145 9.01 -12.56 6.66
CA ALA A 145 10.15 -11.93 6.00
C ALA A 145 11.22 -12.95 5.58
N GLU A 146 11.50 -13.97 6.41
CA GLU A 146 12.38 -15.09 6.06
C GLU A 146 11.88 -15.84 4.82
N GLY A 147 10.58 -16.07 4.71
CA GLY A 147 9.95 -16.70 3.56
C GLY A 147 10.10 -15.88 2.28
N VAL A 148 9.82 -14.58 2.33
CA VAL A 148 10.05 -13.65 1.21
C VAL A 148 11.50 -13.73 0.75
N ASN A 149 12.45 -13.61 1.68
CA ASN A 149 13.87 -13.60 1.38
C ASN A 149 14.35 -14.94 0.80
N ALA A 150 13.84 -16.07 1.26
CA ALA A 150 14.15 -17.37 0.70
C ALA A 150 13.74 -17.51 -0.78
N TYR A 151 12.71 -16.78 -1.22
CA TYR A 151 12.38 -16.70 -2.64
C TYR A 151 13.35 -15.79 -3.41
N LEU A 152 13.74 -14.64 -2.82
CA LEU A 152 14.62 -13.66 -3.43
C LEU A 152 16.05 -14.19 -3.63
N ASP A 153 16.61 -14.86 -2.63
CA ASP A 153 17.99 -15.37 -2.62
C ASP A 153 18.30 -16.31 -3.79
N GLN A 154 17.28 -16.88 -4.41
CA GLN A 154 17.41 -17.82 -5.51
C GLN A 154 17.26 -17.17 -6.88
N ARG A 155 17.06 -15.85 -6.97
CA ARG A 155 16.62 -15.18 -8.20
C ARG A 155 17.30 -13.84 -8.42
N GLU A 156 17.51 -13.54 -9.69
CA GLU A 156 17.90 -12.20 -10.13
C GLU A 156 16.64 -11.33 -10.35
N ALA A 157 16.76 -10.00 -10.30
CA ALA A 157 15.66 -9.05 -10.47
C ALA A 157 14.78 -9.35 -11.70
N SER A 158 15.38 -9.67 -12.85
CA SER A 158 14.67 -10.02 -14.08
C SER A 158 13.83 -11.32 -14.03
N GLN A 159 13.97 -12.10 -12.95
CA GLN A 159 13.19 -13.31 -12.69
C GLN A 159 12.08 -13.06 -11.64
N LEU A 160 12.08 -11.87 -11.00
CA LEU A 160 11.12 -11.49 -9.96
C LEU A 160 9.93 -10.69 -10.52
N GLY A 161 10.11 -10.05 -11.69
CA GLY A 161 9.05 -9.30 -12.37
C GLY A 161 9.51 -8.81 -13.73
N MET A 162 8.59 -8.70 -14.68
CA MET A 162 8.85 -8.13 -16.00
C MET A 162 9.20 -6.63 -15.90
N GLU A 163 8.66 -5.97 -14.90
CA GLU A 163 8.83 -4.56 -14.60
C GLU A 163 10.31 -4.21 -14.38
N TYR A 164 11.07 -5.07 -13.70
CA TYR A 164 12.53 -4.88 -13.53
C TYR A 164 13.27 -4.91 -14.86
N THR A 165 12.83 -5.76 -15.79
CA THR A 165 13.43 -5.78 -17.13
C THR A 165 13.14 -4.47 -17.88
N VAL A 166 11.93 -3.92 -17.73
CA VAL A 166 11.55 -2.64 -18.37
C VAL A 166 12.28 -1.47 -17.70
N LEU A 167 12.33 -1.43 -16.37
CA LEU A 167 13.08 -0.43 -15.62
C LEU A 167 14.56 -0.44 -15.97
N GLY A 168 15.17 -1.62 -16.09
CA GLY A 168 16.57 -1.76 -16.51
C GLY A 168 16.90 -1.25 -17.92
N LEU A 169 15.91 -0.87 -18.74
CA LEU A 169 16.13 -0.18 -20.01
C LEU A 169 16.33 1.33 -19.86
N VAL A 170 15.90 1.89 -18.72
CA VAL A 170 15.88 3.35 -18.48
C VAL A 170 16.66 3.77 -17.25
N THR A 171 16.85 2.86 -16.30
CA THR A 171 17.60 3.07 -15.04
C THR A 171 18.62 1.96 -14.82
N GLU A 172 19.64 2.21 -14.01
CA GLU A 172 20.52 1.18 -13.51
C GLU A 172 19.85 0.52 -12.30
N LEU A 173 19.46 -0.77 -12.44
CA LEU A 173 18.79 -1.47 -11.36
C LEU A 173 19.79 -1.72 -10.21
N SER A 174 19.39 -1.30 -9.02
CA SER A 174 20.08 -1.67 -7.78
C SER A 174 19.82 -3.14 -7.43
N ASP A 175 20.69 -3.72 -6.59
CA ASP A 175 20.43 -5.04 -6.03
C ASP A 175 19.13 -5.03 -5.21
N ILE A 176 18.33 -6.08 -5.36
CA ILE A 176 17.11 -6.25 -4.59
C ILE A 176 17.48 -6.38 -3.11
N GLN A 177 16.95 -5.48 -2.30
CA GLN A 177 17.19 -5.51 -0.85
C GLN A 177 16.34 -6.61 -0.19
N PRO A 178 16.84 -7.24 0.88
CA PRO A 178 16.04 -8.18 1.66
C PRO A 178 14.78 -7.51 2.20
N TRP A 179 13.71 -8.28 2.29
CA TRP A 179 12.46 -7.87 2.94
C TRP A 179 12.64 -7.87 4.46
N THR A 180 12.06 -6.90 5.13
CA THR A 180 12.07 -6.78 6.58
C THR A 180 10.65 -6.67 7.14
N PRO A 181 10.43 -7.02 8.42
CA PRO A 181 9.14 -6.79 9.10
C PRO A 181 8.64 -5.34 9.00
N ILE A 182 9.58 -4.38 8.98
CA ILE A 182 9.26 -2.95 8.87
C ILE A 182 8.60 -2.62 7.52
N ASP A 183 8.97 -3.32 6.44
CA ASP A 183 8.36 -3.12 5.12
C ASP A 183 6.87 -3.49 5.15
N SER A 184 6.52 -4.56 5.87
CA SER A 184 5.13 -4.97 6.09
C SER A 184 4.36 -3.96 6.97
N LEU A 185 4.95 -3.49 8.07
CA LEU A 185 4.31 -2.50 8.95
C LEU A 185 4.13 -1.15 8.26
N ALA A 186 5.08 -0.72 7.44
CA ALA A 186 4.99 0.53 6.69
C ALA A 186 3.84 0.51 5.68
N TRP A 187 3.50 -0.66 5.11
CA TRP A 187 2.34 -0.81 4.24
C TRP A 187 1.03 -0.48 4.95
N LEU A 188 0.89 -0.82 6.24
CA LEU A 188 -0.29 -0.46 7.03
C LEU A 188 -0.46 1.07 7.18
N LYS A 189 0.64 1.84 7.17
CA LYS A 189 0.57 3.31 7.22
C LYS A 189 -0.01 3.89 5.94
N ALA A 190 0.41 3.36 4.78
CA ALA A 190 -0.14 3.77 3.49
C ALA A 190 -1.64 3.46 3.39
N MET A 191 -2.06 2.28 3.86
CA MET A 191 -3.47 1.91 3.90
C MET A 191 -4.29 2.84 4.80
N ALA A 192 -3.80 3.12 6.01
CA ALA A 192 -4.46 4.04 6.93
C ALA A 192 -4.60 5.44 6.33
N TRP A 193 -3.57 5.92 5.65
CA TRP A 193 -3.58 7.21 4.96
C TRP A 193 -4.63 7.27 3.84
N ASP A 194 -4.63 6.28 2.95
CA ASP A 194 -5.55 6.25 1.81
C ASP A 194 -7.02 6.09 2.24
N LEU A 195 -7.26 5.43 3.38
CA LEU A 195 -8.59 5.20 3.92
C LEU A 195 -9.07 6.32 4.87
N ALA A 196 -8.18 7.19 5.36
CA ALA A 196 -8.55 8.26 6.30
C ALA A 196 -9.46 9.31 5.66
N GLY A 197 -9.11 9.81 4.48
CA GLY A 197 -9.98 10.58 3.58
C GLY A 197 -10.52 11.93 4.06
N ASN A 198 -10.22 12.40 5.28
CA ASN A 198 -10.81 13.61 5.86
C ASN A 198 -9.93 14.87 5.73
N PHE A 199 -8.62 14.71 5.50
CA PHE A 199 -7.71 15.84 5.41
C PHE A 199 -8.05 16.81 4.26
N ASP A 200 -8.58 16.31 3.13
CA ASP A 200 -9.05 17.13 2.02
C ASP A 200 -10.19 18.06 2.44
N GLN A 201 -11.09 17.58 3.30
CA GLN A 201 -12.20 18.36 3.80
C GLN A 201 -11.74 19.45 4.76
N GLU A 202 -10.77 19.14 5.61
CA GLU A 202 -10.21 20.09 6.57
C GLU A 202 -9.47 21.23 5.87
N LEU A 203 -8.57 20.90 4.92
CA LEU A 203 -7.91 21.89 4.08
C LEU A 203 -8.89 22.68 3.21
N GLY A 204 -9.95 22.03 2.72
CA GLY A 204 -11.03 22.68 2.00
C GLY A 204 -11.77 23.70 2.85
N ARG A 205 -12.08 23.38 4.11
CA ARG A 205 -12.68 24.33 5.07
C ARG A 205 -11.72 25.49 5.37
N ALA A 206 -10.45 25.22 5.56
CA ALA A 206 -9.43 26.24 5.77
C ALA A 206 -9.33 27.21 4.57
N THR A 207 -9.35 26.68 3.35
CA THR A 207 -9.36 27.45 2.11
C THR A 207 -10.64 28.32 2.02
N ALA A 208 -11.81 27.75 2.30
CA ALA A 208 -13.07 28.46 2.31
C ALA A 208 -13.07 29.58 3.37
N ALA A 209 -12.54 29.31 4.55
CA ALA A 209 -12.40 30.31 5.62
C ALA A 209 -11.54 31.49 5.19
N GLY A 210 -10.40 31.23 4.51
CA GLY A 210 -9.55 32.28 3.92
C GLY A 210 -10.31 33.12 2.90
N ALA A 211 -10.99 32.49 1.96
CA ALA A 211 -11.78 33.16 0.91
C ALA A 211 -12.95 33.98 1.44
N LEU A 212 -13.52 33.61 2.60
CA LEU A 212 -14.64 34.28 3.25
C LEU A 212 -14.19 35.25 4.35
N GLY A 213 -12.88 35.53 4.46
CA GLY A 213 -12.33 36.49 5.43
C GLY A 213 -12.51 36.08 6.88
N GLY A 214 -12.53 34.77 7.16
CA GLY A 214 -12.67 34.21 8.49
C GLY A 214 -14.11 34.11 9.00
N ASP A 215 -15.10 34.30 8.14
CA ASP A 215 -16.51 34.17 8.49
C ASP A 215 -16.90 32.69 8.65
N VAL A 216 -16.76 32.20 9.89
CA VAL A 216 -17.01 30.79 10.24
C VAL A 216 -18.49 30.39 10.08
N GLU A 217 -19.43 31.33 10.22
CA GLU A 217 -20.85 31.05 10.02
C GLU A 217 -21.13 30.73 8.55
N ARG A 218 -20.53 31.49 7.62
CA ARG A 218 -20.64 31.22 6.19
C ARG A 218 -19.90 29.96 5.76
N VAL A 219 -18.80 29.63 6.41
CA VAL A 219 -18.13 28.34 6.18
C VAL A 219 -19.03 27.19 6.60
N ALA A 220 -19.73 27.29 7.74
CA ALA A 220 -20.67 26.27 8.20
C ALA A 220 -21.87 26.08 7.25
N GLU A 221 -22.27 27.10 6.49
CA GLU A 221 -23.30 26.95 5.43
C GLU A 221 -22.85 26.01 4.30
N LEU A 222 -21.53 25.97 4.00
CA LEU A 222 -20.93 25.08 2.98
C LEU A 222 -20.73 23.66 3.52
N TYR A 223 -20.54 23.52 4.81
CA TYR A 223 -20.29 22.25 5.50
C TYR A 223 -21.28 22.04 6.64
N PRO A 224 -22.56 21.82 6.32
CA PRO A 224 -23.59 21.64 7.35
C PRO A 224 -23.33 20.38 8.18
N THR A 225 -23.65 20.46 9.47
CA THR A 225 -23.60 19.28 10.34
C THR A 225 -24.62 18.23 9.91
N TYR A 226 -24.37 16.98 10.28
CA TYR A 226 -25.30 15.90 10.00
C TYR A 226 -26.67 16.17 10.68
N PRO A 227 -27.80 16.07 9.96
CA PRO A 227 -29.09 16.38 10.50
C PRO A 227 -29.64 15.21 11.34
N GLU A 228 -29.13 15.02 12.53
CA GLU A 228 -29.49 13.92 13.43
C GLU A 228 -30.99 13.84 13.75
N GLU A 229 -31.65 14.98 13.87
CA GLU A 229 -33.10 15.02 14.13
C GLU A 229 -33.93 14.39 12.99
N GLN A 230 -33.41 14.43 11.75
CA GLN A 230 -34.09 13.90 10.56
C GLN A 230 -33.64 12.48 10.23
N ASN A 231 -32.40 12.13 10.54
CA ASN A 231 -31.80 10.87 10.23
C ASN A 231 -31.16 10.27 11.52
N LEU A 232 -32.01 9.68 12.34
CA LEU A 232 -31.55 9.04 13.58
C LEU A 232 -30.58 7.92 13.25
N PRO A 233 -29.43 7.85 13.95
CA PRO A 233 -28.52 6.72 13.83
C PRO A 233 -29.22 5.44 14.33
N ILE A 234 -28.90 4.29 13.68
CA ILE A 234 -29.46 2.98 14.06
C ILE A 234 -29.03 2.59 15.47
N LEU A 235 -27.79 2.94 15.84
CA LEU A 235 -27.29 2.80 17.20
C LEU A 235 -27.36 4.17 17.88
N PRO A 236 -27.97 4.27 19.07
CA PRO A 236 -27.93 5.52 19.81
C PRO A 236 -26.47 5.86 20.12
N PRO A 237 -26.06 7.13 20.09
CA PRO A 237 -24.76 7.55 20.55
C PRO A 237 -24.59 7.02 22.00
N PRO A 238 -23.39 6.56 22.40
CA PRO A 238 -23.12 6.27 23.80
C PRO A 238 -23.50 7.51 24.59
N ASP A 239 -24.19 7.34 25.73
CA ASP A 239 -24.61 8.44 26.59
C ASP A 239 -23.46 9.45 26.70
N ALA A 240 -23.58 10.51 25.95
CA ALA A 240 -22.58 11.56 25.93
C ALA A 240 -22.75 12.35 27.25
N ASP A 241 -22.00 11.97 28.26
CA ASP A 241 -21.54 12.92 29.27
C ASP A 241 -20.62 13.93 28.57
N SER A 242 -21.13 14.64 27.57
CA SER A 242 -20.38 15.62 26.79
C SER A 242 -20.85 17.02 27.10
N ASP A 243 -20.40 17.55 28.22
CA ASP A 243 -20.16 18.98 28.39
C ASP A 243 -18.85 19.39 27.65
N SER A 244 -18.57 18.84 26.48
CA SER A 244 -17.57 19.40 25.56
C SER A 244 -18.29 20.22 24.49
N GLU A 245 -18.93 21.30 24.88
CA GLU A 245 -18.99 22.46 24.03
C GLU A 245 -17.54 22.88 23.83
N ALA A 246 -16.93 22.44 22.72
CA ALA A 246 -15.70 23.01 22.24
C ALA A 246 -16.01 24.48 22.02
N SER A 247 -15.66 25.32 23.01
CA SER A 247 -15.67 26.76 22.85
C SER A 247 -14.72 27.04 21.69
N VAL A 248 -15.29 27.41 20.56
CA VAL A 248 -14.54 28.05 19.48
C VAL A 248 -14.14 29.41 20.08
N GLU A 249 -13.03 29.41 20.86
CA GLU A 249 -12.37 30.65 21.18
C GLU A 249 -12.09 31.34 19.85
N GLU A 250 -12.52 32.59 19.73
CA GLU A 250 -12.23 33.46 18.59
C GLU A 250 -10.70 33.50 18.37
N ALA A 251 -10.19 32.47 17.68
CA ALA A 251 -8.88 32.55 17.10
C ALA A 251 -8.96 33.62 16.01
N SER A 252 -8.49 34.81 16.31
CA SER A 252 -8.29 35.87 15.32
C SER A 252 -7.19 35.41 14.37
N TRP A 253 -7.58 34.60 13.39
CA TRP A 253 -6.70 34.03 12.40
C TRP A 253 -6.18 35.15 11.51
N HIS A 254 -4.87 35.29 11.43
CA HIS A 254 -4.26 36.01 10.31
C HIS A 254 -4.33 35.07 9.08
N LEU A 255 -5.51 34.89 8.56
CA LEU A 255 -5.85 33.95 7.48
C LEU A 255 -5.09 34.25 6.19
N ASP A 256 -4.71 35.52 5.94
CA ASP A 256 -3.92 35.90 4.77
C ASP A 256 -2.54 35.20 4.76
N ALA A 257 -1.89 35.06 5.93
CA ALA A 257 -0.63 34.34 6.05
C ALA A 257 -0.82 32.81 6.07
N ALA A 258 -2.01 32.34 6.42
CA ALA A 258 -2.36 30.93 6.43
C ALA A 258 -2.68 30.39 5.03
N THR A 259 -3.18 31.21 4.12
CA THR A 259 -3.57 30.79 2.77
C THR A 259 -2.43 30.11 2.03
N ASP A 260 -1.25 30.73 2.00
CA ASP A 260 -0.07 30.17 1.34
C ASP A 260 0.37 28.83 1.97
N ALA A 261 0.26 28.71 3.30
CA ALA A 261 0.60 27.48 4.00
C ALA A 261 -0.41 26.35 3.69
N VAL A 262 -1.71 26.66 3.64
CA VAL A 262 -2.78 25.72 3.28
C VAL A 262 -2.64 25.25 1.82
N GLU A 263 -2.38 26.17 0.89
CA GLU A 263 -2.14 25.83 -0.52
C GLU A 263 -0.91 24.94 -0.68
N SER A 264 0.18 25.25 0.04
CA SER A 264 1.40 24.46 0.02
C SER A 264 1.19 23.06 0.63
N ALA A 265 0.45 22.96 1.72
CA ALA A 265 0.10 21.67 2.33
C ALA A 265 -0.77 20.84 1.38
N TYR A 266 -1.77 21.44 0.76
CA TYR A 266 -2.64 20.77 -0.20
C TYR A 266 -1.86 20.23 -1.40
N ALA A 267 -0.98 21.05 -1.98
CA ALA A 267 -0.13 20.64 -3.10
C ALA A 267 0.82 19.50 -2.71
N ALA A 268 1.44 19.59 -1.52
CA ALA A 268 2.33 18.55 -1.00
C ALA A 268 1.59 17.22 -0.79
N LEU A 269 0.45 17.24 -0.11
CA LEU A 269 -0.31 16.03 0.20
C LEU A 269 -0.89 15.36 -1.06
N ASN A 270 -1.27 16.15 -2.08
CA ASN A 270 -1.69 15.62 -3.37
C ASN A 270 -0.56 14.93 -4.17
N ALA A 271 0.70 15.15 -3.81
CA ALA A 271 1.82 14.42 -4.37
C ALA A 271 1.99 13.01 -3.73
N SER A 272 1.29 12.71 -2.63
CA SER A 272 1.28 11.37 -2.03
C SER A 272 0.63 10.36 -2.97
N PRO A 273 1.30 9.24 -3.30
CA PRO A 273 0.72 8.21 -4.14
C PRO A 273 -0.53 7.60 -3.49
N ARG A 274 -1.60 7.45 -4.25
CA ARG A 274 -2.82 6.73 -3.85
C ARG A 274 -2.68 5.26 -4.21
N LEU A 275 -2.37 4.42 -3.25
CA LEU A 275 -2.08 3.00 -3.48
C LEU A 275 -3.34 2.12 -3.53
N LEU A 276 -4.44 2.60 -2.92
CA LEU A 276 -5.73 1.92 -2.94
C LEU A 276 -6.66 2.39 -4.06
N GLY A 277 -6.21 3.35 -4.87
CA GLY A 277 -6.91 3.91 -6.02
C GLY A 277 -7.42 5.32 -5.80
N ASP A 278 -7.82 5.96 -6.90
CA ASP A 278 -8.35 7.32 -6.96
C ASP A 278 -9.74 7.33 -7.58
N GLY A 279 -10.52 8.35 -7.23
CA GLY A 279 -11.72 8.74 -7.97
C GLY A 279 -13.04 8.39 -7.31
N GLU A 280 -14.11 8.58 -8.08
CA GLU A 280 -15.48 8.31 -7.65
C GLU A 280 -15.73 6.79 -7.57
N GLY A 281 -16.51 6.38 -6.57
CA GLY A 281 -16.93 4.99 -6.40
C GLY A 281 -16.05 4.16 -5.48
N LEU A 282 -15.02 4.76 -4.86
CA LEU A 282 -14.29 4.13 -3.77
C LEU A 282 -15.20 4.04 -2.54
N GLY A 283 -15.13 2.93 -1.84
CA GLY A 283 -15.94 2.68 -0.66
C GLY A 283 -15.93 1.21 -0.28
N SER A 284 -16.91 0.79 0.48
CA SER A 284 -17.10 -0.64 0.78
C SER A 284 -18.48 -0.90 1.35
N ASN A 285 -18.98 -2.10 1.11
CA ASN A 285 -20.20 -2.60 1.73
C ASN A 285 -19.92 -3.90 2.48
N SER A 286 -20.54 -4.05 3.63
CA SER A 286 -20.58 -5.33 4.34
C SER A 286 -21.94 -5.53 4.98
N PHE A 287 -22.47 -6.74 4.90
CA PHE A 287 -23.70 -7.10 5.58
C PHE A 287 -23.71 -8.58 5.98
N VAL A 288 -24.45 -8.86 7.02
CA VAL A 288 -24.64 -10.20 7.57
C VAL A 288 -26.12 -10.53 7.55
N VAL A 289 -26.45 -11.77 7.13
CA VAL A 289 -27.81 -12.29 7.19
C VAL A 289 -27.83 -13.44 8.20
N SER A 290 -28.70 -13.36 9.19
CA SER A 290 -28.91 -14.42 10.19
C SER A 290 -29.37 -15.72 9.53
N GLY A 291 -28.97 -16.86 10.06
CA GLY A 291 -29.40 -18.19 9.60
C GLY A 291 -30.92 -18.38 9.57
N GLU A 292 -31.67 -17.66 10.39
CA GLU A 292 -33.14 -17.67 10.37
C GLU A 292 -33.73 -17.18 9.04
N HIS A 293 -32.97 -16.40 8.27
CA HIS A 293 -33.37 -15.82 7.00
C HIS A 293 -32.70 -16.48 5.79
N THR A 294 -31.95 -17.56 5.99
CA THR A 294 -31.26 -18.29 4.92
C THR A 294 -31.89 -19.65 4.66
N ALA A 295 -31.76 -20.18 3.45
CA ALA A 295 -32.27 -21.49 3.11
C ALA A 295 -31.47 -22.65 3.76
N SER A 296 -30.19 -22.40 4.09
CA SER A 296 -29.31 -23.39 4.75
C SER A 296 -29.51 -23.44 6.27
N GLY A 297 -30.07 -22.41 6.88
CA GLY A 297 -30.08 -22.23 8.34
C GLY A 297 -28.77 -21.66 8.91
N GLU A 298 -27.77 -21.45 8.07
CA GLU A 298 -26.46 -20.90 8.44
C GLU A 298 -26.37 -19.40 8.11
N PRO A 299 -25.64 -18.60 8.88
CA PRO A 299 -25.46 -17.17 8.57
C PRO A 299 -24.68 -16.98 7.26
N LEU A 300 -24.94 -15.85 6.60
CA LEU A 300 -24.20 -15.40 5.41
C LEU A 300 -23.55 -14.05 5.71
N LEU A 301 -22.29 -13.90 5.29
CA LEU A 301 -21.57 -12.63 5.29
C LEU A 301 -21.21 -12.29 3.85
N ALA A 302 -21.50 -11.05 3.45
CA ALA A 302 -20.95 -10.46 2.22
C ALA A 302 -20.12 -9.23 2.58
N ASN A 303 -18.94 -9.16 1.98
CA ASN A 303 -18.04 -8.02 2.11
C ASN A 303 -17.49 -7.66 0.73
N ASP A 304 -17.69 -6.42 0.33
CA ASP A 304 -17.36 -5.90 -0.99
C ASP A 304 -16.59 -4.57 -0.86
N PRO A 305 -15.26 -4.62 -0.73
CA PRO A 305 -14.41 -3.44 -0.70
C PRO A 305 -14.25 -2.87 -2.11
N HIS A 306 -14.76 -1.67 -2.34
CA HIS A 306 -14.67 -0.94 -3.61
C HIS A 306 -13.38 -0.14 -3.67
N LEU A 307 -12.25 -0.80 -3.89
CA LEU A 307 -10.94 -0.19 -4.06
C LEU A 307 -10.61 0.00 -5.53
N GLY A 308 -9.53 0.71 -5.84
CA GLY A 308 -9.12 0.98 -7.20
C GLY A 308 -8.86 -0.30 -8.01
N ILE A 309 -9.27 -0.29 -9.27
CA ILE A 309 -9.06 -1.41 -10.18
C ILE A 309 -7.64 -1.34 -10.76
N SER A 310 -6.85 -2.37 -10.50
CA SER A 310 -5.48 -2.50 -10.99
C SER A 310 -5.21 -3.94 -11.47
N ALA A 311 -4.10 -4.11 -12.17
CA ALA A 311 -3.61 -5.43 -12.58
C ALA A 311 -2.11 -5.54 -12.24
N PRO A 312 -1.77 -6.34 -11.22
CA PRO A 312 -2.65 -7.16 -10.39
C PRO A 312 -3.57 -6.32 -9.50
N GLY A 313 -4.72 -6.91 -9.09
CA GLY A 313 -5.62 -6.30 -8.10
C GLY A 313 -4.97 -6.26 -6.72
N ILE A 314 -5.40 -5.33 -5.86
CA ILE A 314 -4.84 -5.14 -4.52
C ILE A 314 -4.94 -6.41 -3.66
N TRP A 315 -6.03 -7.14 -3.78
CA TRP A 315 -6.29 -8.35 -3.02
C TRP A 315 -5.54 -9.56 -3.60
N HIS A 316 -4.95 -10.35 -2.72
CA HIS A 316 -4.43 -11.67 -2.99
C HIS A 316 -5.27 -12.67 -2.18
N GLN A 317 -5.62 -13.81 -2.75
CA GLN A 317 -6.43 -14.82 -2.08
C GLN A 317 -5.56 -15.97 -1.60
N VAL A 318 -5.77 -16.46 -0.35
CA VAL A 318 -4.96 -17.50 0.26
C VAL A 318 -5.75 -18.34 1.25
N GLY A 319 -5.36 -19.61 1.39
CA GLY A 319 -5.72 -20.48 2.51
C GLY A 319 -4.47 -20.78 3.34
N LEU A 320 -4.56 -20.59 4.66
CA LEU A 320 -3.52 -20.92 5.63
C LEU A 320 -4.03 -22.02 6.55
N HIS A 321 -3.47 -23.22 6.43
CA HIS A 321 -4.00 -24.42 7.05
C HIS A 321 -2.95 -25.14 7.89
N CYS A 322 -3.15 -25.19 9.18
CA CYS A 322 -2.48 -26.19 10.00
C CYS A 322 -3.01 -27.58 9.66
N ARG A 323 -2.12 -28.56 9.34
CA ARG A 323 -2.56 -29.94 9.10
C ARG A 323 -3.33 -30.52 10.29
N GLU A 324 -2.95 -30.12 11.49
CA GLU A 324 -3.66 -30.37 12.74
C GLU A 324 -3.57 -29.12 13.59
N VAL A 325 -4.72 -28.59 14.04
CA VAL A 325 -4.76 -27.42 14.92
C VAL A 325 -4.30 -27.84 16.33
N THR A 326 -3.17 -27.28 16.77
CA THR A 326 -2.50 -27.60 18.02
C THR A 326 -2.01 -26.31 18.69
N THR A 327 -1.28 -26.41 19.79
CA THR A 327 -0.61 -25.24 20.39
C THR A 327 0.60 -24.75 19.59
N LEU A 328 1.08 -25.49 18.62
CA LEU A 328 2.22 -25.12 17.75
C LEU A 328 1.77 -24.60 16.38
N CYS A 329 0.54 -24.95 15.99
CA CYS A 329 -0.07 -24.51 14.75
C CYS A 329 -1.53 -24.21 15.01
N THR A 330 -1.89 -22.92 14.99
CA THR A 330 -3.20 -22.45 15.50
C THR A 330 -4.11 -21.94 14.40
N PHE A 331 -3.62 -21.79 13.17
CA PHE A 331 -4.37 -21.20 12.07
C PHE A 331 -5.05 -22.27 11.20
N ASP A 332 -6.32 -22.05 10.89
CA ASP A 332 -7.05 -22.71 9.81
C ASP A 332 -8.03 -21.68 9.22
N VAL A 333 -7.51 -20.83 8.35
CA VAL A 333 -8.19 -19.65 7.82
C VAL A 333 -8.06 -19.58 6.30
N ALA A 334 -9.05 -19.02 5.64
CA ALA A 334 -9.00 -18.74 4.21
C ALA A 334 -9.71 -17.41 3.92
N GLY A 335 -9.18 -16.67 2.94
CA GLY A 335 -9.74 -15.39 2.57
C GLY A 335 -8.81 -14.58 1.69
N PHE A 336 -8.79 -13.28 1.92
CA PHE A 336 -8.01 -12.33 1.15
C PHE A 336 -7.01 -11.62 2.06
N ASP A 337 -5.83 -11.43 1.52
CA ASP A 337 -4.74 -10.70 2.15
C ASP A 337 -4.17 -9.63 1.19
N PHE A 338 -3.10 -8.99 1.62
CA PHE A 338 -2.31 -8.09 0.78
C PHE A 338 -0.89 -8.64 0.69
N ALA A 339 -0.40 -8.85 -0.53
CA ALA A 339 0.99 -9.23 -0.71
C ALA A 339 1.91 -8.20 -0.04
N GLY A 340 2.75 -8.67 0.87
CA GLY A 340 3.57 -7.83 1.74
C GLY A 340 3.13 -7.83 3.22
N LEU A 341 1.94 -8.36 3.55
CA LEU A 341 1.45 -8.52 4.91
C LEU A 341 1.24 -9.99 5.27
N PRO A 342 1.65 -10.45 6.46
CA PRO A 342 1.29 -11.78 6.94
C PRO A 342 -0.18 -11.86 7.37
N GLY A 343 -0.77 -13.04 7.25
CA GLY A 343 -2.12 -13.37 7.72
C GLY A 343 -3.21 -13.18 6.67
N VAL A 344 -4.48 -13.18 7.11
CA VAL A 344 -5.69 -13.00 6.30
C VAL A 344 -6.46 -11.79 6.81
N ILE A 345 -6.69 -10.80 5.95
CA ILE A 345 -7.31 -9.52 6.32
C ILE A 345 -8.83 -9.63 6.38
N ILE A 346 -9.45 -10.23 5.38
CA ILE A 346 -10.88 -10.56 5.34
C ILE A 346 -11.03 -12.02 4.98
N GLY A 347 -11.89 -12.74 5.70
CA GLY A 347 -11.96 -14.18 5.47
C GLY A 347 -12.82 -14.93 6.46
N ARG A 348 -12.51 -16.19 6.61
CA ARG A 348 -13.22 -17.10 7.51
C ARG A 348 -12.33 -18.21 8.05
N ASN A 349 -12.73 -18.78 9.16
CA ASN A 349 -12.33 -20.10 9.62
C ASN A 349 -13.57 -21.02 9.74
N ALA A 350 -13.47 -22.10 10.49
CA ALA A 350 -14.58 -23.04 10.68
C ALA A 350 -15.73 -22.45 11.53
N GLU A 351 -15.46 -21.44 12.34
CA GLU A 351 -16.39 -20.93 13.37
C GLU A 351 -16.83 -19.47 13.10
N LEU A 352 -15.98 -18.68 12.48
CA LEU A 352 -16.16 -17.25 12.31
C LEU A 352 -15.83 -16.80 10.88
N ALA A 353 -16.63 -15.87 10.35
CA ALA A 353 -16.28 -15.09 9.17
C ALA A 353 -16.22 -13.60 9.53
N TRP A 354 -15.27 -12.88 8.93
CA TRP A 354 -15.11 -11.45 9.16
C TRP A 354 -14.91 -10.68 7.87
N GLY A 355 -15.38 -9.45 7.87
CA GLY A 355 -15.24 -8.49 6.77
C GLY A 355 -15.01 -7.09 7.35
N LEU A 356 -14.43 -6.21 6.55
CA LEU A 356 -14.09 -4.86 6.94
C LEU A 356 -14.70 -3.85 5.98
N THR A 357 -15.17 -2.73 6.53
CA THR A 357 -15.53 -1.54 5.77
C THR A 357 -14.81 -0.34 6.34
N ASN A 358 -14.53 0.66 5.50
CA ASN A 358 -13.96 1.90 5.96
C ASN A 358 -15.01 2.70 6.76
N MET A 359 -14.63 3.14 7.93
CA MET A 359 -15.50 3.94 8.81
C MET A 359 -15.39 5.43 8.52
N GLY A 360 -14.34 5.87 7.82
CA GLY A 360 -14.11 7.30 7.53
C GLY A 360 -13.91 8.12 8.79
N ALA A 361 -13.29 7.54 9.83
CA ALA A 361 -13.04 8.23 11.08
C ALA A 361 -12.13 9.45 10.85
N ASP A 362 -12.44 10.54 11.51
CA ASP A 362 -11.62 11.75 11.55
C ASP A 362 -10.44 11.52 12.50
N VAL A 363 -9.26 11.28 11.93
CA VAL A 363 -8.05 10.91 12.65
C VAL A 363 -6.82 11.75 12.26
N ILE A 364 -7.04 12.77 11.43
CA ILE A 364 -5.97 13.65 10.94
C ILE A 364 -6.40 15.10 11.16
N ASP A 365 -5.60 15.84 11.94
CA ASP A 365 -5.80 17.26 12.22
C ASP A 365 -4.62 18.08 11.69
N PHE A 366 -4.90 19.27 11.16
CA PHE A 366 -3.89 20.24 10.75
C PHE A 366 -3.81 21.38 11.72
N PHE A 367 -2.60 21.68 12.18
CA PHE A 367 -2.31 22.79 13.07
C PHE A 367 -1.51 23.87 12.33
N LEU A 368 -1.99 25.11 12.40
CA LEU A 368 -1.26 26.24 11.87
C LEU A 368 -0.29 26.79 12.92
N GLU A 369 0.99 26.54 12.72
CA GLU A 369 2.03 26.92 13.66
C GLU A 369 2.68 28.26 13.28
N ARG A 370 2.87 29.15 14.27
CA ARG A 370 3.65 30.36 14.08
C ARG A 370 5.13 30.07 14.30
N VAL A 371 5.87 30.02 13.21
CA VAL A 371 7.33 29.81 13.22
C VAL A 371 8.08 31.15 13.20
N TYR A 372 9.19 31.22 13.92
CA TYR A 372 10.02 32.41 14.04
C TYR A 372 11.43 32.20 13.45
N ASP A 373 12.07 33.28 13.02
CA ASP A 373 13.40 33.25 12.40
C ASP A 373 14.50 32.68 13.31
N ASP A 374 14.30 32.72 14.65
CA ASP A 374 15.22 32.15 15.63
C ASP A 374 15.16 30.62 15.77
N GLY A 375 14.36 29.95 14.93
CA GLY A 375 14.21 28.51 14.95
C GLY A 375 13.29 28.01 16.07
N THR A 376 12.37 28.85 16.54
CA THR A 376 11.33 28.48 17.50
C THR A 376 9.94 28.53 16.86
N TYR A 377 8.96 27.91 17.48
CA TYR A 377 7.54 28.05 17.17
C TYR A 377 6.72 28.32 18.42
N LEU A 378 5.53 28.89 18.24
CA LEU A 378 4.61 29.19 19.34
C LEU A 378 3.76 27.97 19.68
N ARG A 379 3.80 27.53 20.94
CA ARG A 379 2.94 26.47 21.46
C ARG A 379 2.21 26.97 22.72
N GLY A 380 0.94 27.31 22.55
CA GLY A 380 0.22 28.08 23.56
C GLY A 380 0.87 29.47 23.72
N GLU A 381 1.34 29.81 24.90
CA GLU A 381 2.06 31.07 25.19
C GLU A 381 3.60 30.93 25.15
N ASP A 382 4.10 29.70 24.99
CA ASP A 382 5.54 29.41 25.08
C ASP A 382 6.19 29.30 23.69
N ARG A 383 7.46 29.78 23.60
CA ARG A 383 8.32 29.55 22.45
C ARG A 383 9.11 28.25 22.64
N VAL A 384 8.86 27.29 21.76
CA VAL A 384 9.50 25.96 21.78
C VAL A 384 10.48 25.84 20.62
N PRO A 385 11.69 25.30 20.81
CA PRO A 385 12.65 25.08 19.73
C PRO A 385 12.11 24.08 18.70
N LEU A 386 12.32 24.38 17.42
CA LEU A 386 12.09 23.43 16.33
C LEU A 386 13.15 22.31 16.37
N THR A 387 12.71 21.09 16.23
CA THR A 387 13.60 19.95 15.95
C THR A 387 13.74 19.80 14.43
N ARG A 388 14.96 19.99 13.92
CA ARG A 388 15.26 19.80 12.49
C ARG A 388 15.80 18.41 12.24
N ARG A 389 15.33 17.80 11.18
CA ARG A 389 15.86 16.54 10.64
C ARG A 389 16.22 16.75 9.19
N THR A 390 17.39 16.32 8.81
CA THR A 390 17.81 16.28 7.41
C THR A 390 17.73 14.85 6.92
N GLU A 391 17.09 14.65 5.79
CA GLU A 391 17.02 13.37 5.09
C GLU A 391 17.58 13.51 3.68
N THR A 392 18.01 12.40 3.10
CA THR A 392 18.51 12.35 1.72
C THR A 392 17.60 11.44 0.92
N ILE A 393 17.08 11.93 -0.19
CA ILE A 393 16.38 11.13 -1.18
C ILE A 393 17.41 10.77 -2.25
N SER A 394 17.74 9.50 -2.36
CA SER A 394 18.63 9.02 -3.41
C SER A 394 17.87 8.89 -4.72
N VAL A 395 18.46 9.43 -5.79
CA VAL A 395 17.88 9.41 -7.14
C VAL A 395 18.74 8.57 -8.07
N ASN A 396 18.18 7.48 -8.58
CA ASN A 396 18.90 6.59 -9.47
C ASN A 396 19.35 7.33 -10.75
N GLY A 397 20.67 7.38 -10.98
CA GLY A 397 21.26 8.06 -12.11
C GLY A 397 21.19 9.59 -12.07
N GLY A 398 20.78 10.18 -10.95
CA GLY A 398 20.69 11.61 -10.68
C GLY A 398 21.50 12.04 -9.46
N ASP A 399 21.40 13.32 -9.11
CA ASP A 399 21.94 13.86 -7.88
C ASP A 399 20.97 13.63 -6.71
N ASP A 400 21.49 13.27 -5.55
CA ASP A 400 20.71 13.12 -4.32
C ASP A 400 20.08 14.45 -3.90
N ILE A 401 18.84 14.35 -3.36
CA ILE A 401 18.07 15.52 -2.89
C ILE A 401 18.14 15.59 -1.38
N ALA A 402 18.61 16.70 -0.85
CA ALA A 402 18.58 16.99 0.60
C ALA A 402 17.24 17.60 1.00
N LEU A 403 16.53 16.95 1.92
CA LEU A 403 15.28 17.41 2.51
C LEU A 403 15.53 17.82 3.97
N SER A 404 15.07 19.03 4.38
CA SER A 404 15.29 19.55 5.75
C SER A 404 14.10 20.36 6.27
#